data_553fc0624a685e1e4cafec8ccb7cff11
#
_entry.id   553fc0624a685e1e4cafec8ccb7cff11
#
_cell.length_a   1.000
_cell.length_b   1.000
_cell.length_c   1.000
_cell.angle_alpha   90.00
_cell.angle_beta   90.00
_cell.angle_gamma   90.00
#
_symmetry.space_group_name_H-M   'P 1'
#
loop_
_entity.id
_entity.type
_entity.pdbx_description
1 polymer ?
#
loop_
_entity_poly.entity_id
_entity_poly.type
_entity_poly.pdbx_seq_one_letter_code
_entity_poly.pdbx_strand_id
1 'polypeptide(L)'
;MKRSACVVLLCALLILLTASACGLSHPETVTETPAETQVPEEAVSEVETVEAIPVSAPEVTDTPLPTAPPTVPPTPAPTEVVERDPVITLIGGESIEVDADFTFTDPGYYAEDYLGSSLTSRIEVSGEVVPYKVGSYSITYSVTDDGGRSTTVVRHVEVVPVVMPDIIMPPEKTVYLTFDDGPCSYTKQLLDVLKKHDAKATFFIIGERGNVDIIKRAYEEGHAIGVHTYTHEYKQIYKNEQAFFDDFWKTQEVIKEATGSYTQIFRFPGGSANTASRRNKGIMTRLTKIMEDMGYRYFDWNISAGDASGKSYTSGDVKNRVVSGIKRHSDFAIVLQHDIHYQSVKAVDSILTWGEQNGYTFLALDLTSPVMHSQVQN
;
A
#
# COMPACT_ATOMS: atom_id res chain seq x y z
N MET A 1 9.56 34.48 56.54
CA MET A 1 8.73 34.01 57.69
C MET A 1 7.31 33.79 57.17
N LYS A 2 6.71 32.73 57.61
CA LYS A 2 5.38 32.16 57.44
C LYS A 2 5.20 31.19 56.29
N ARG A 3 5.29 29.92 56.66
CA ARG A 3 4.79 28.71 56.04
C ARG A 3 3.25 28.71 56.14
N SER A 4 2.59 28.18 55.10
CA SER A 4 1.29 27.57 55.32
C SER A 4 1.18 26.34 54.38
N ALA A 5 1.05 25.23 55.03
CA ALA A 5 0.69 23.95 54.49
C ALA A 5 -0.83 23.93 54.32
N CYS A 6 -1.33 23.19 53.34
CA CYS A 6 -2.61 22.48 53.49
C CYS A 6 -2.97 21.57 52.37
N VAL A 7 -3.09 20.40 52.76
CA VAL A 7 -4.22 19.48 52.80
C VAL A 7 -4.60 18.85 51.48
N VAL A 8 -4.16 17.57 51.39
CA VAL A 8 -4.64 16.52 50.48
C VAL A 8 -6.03 16.12 50.99
N LEU A 9 -7.02 16.15 50.11
CA LEU A 9 -8.32 15.50 50.35
C LEU A 9 -8.50 14.36 49.36
N LEU A 10 -8.38 13.14 49.89
CA LEU A 10 -8.71 11.87 49.24
C LEU A 10 -10.23 11.72 49.29
N CYS A 11 -10.91 11.64 48.15
CA CYS A 11 -12.27 11.13 48.07
C CYS A 11 -12.26 9.83 47.23
N ALA A 12 -12.28 8.73 47.96
CA ALA A 12 -12.65 7.41 47.41
C ALA A 12 -14.17 7.35 47.26
N LEU A 13 -14.65 7.09 46.07
CA LEU A 13 -16.07 6.78 45.81
C LEU A 13 -16.20 5.36 45.37
N LEU A 14 -16.77 4.55 46.24
CA LEU A 14 -17.24 3.19 45.99
C LEU A 14 -18.47 3.26 45.09
N ILE A 15 -18.49 2.54 43.97
CA ILE A 15 -19.71 2.29 43.19
C ILE A 15 -20.03 0.79 43.25
N LEU A 16 -21.17 0.53 43.86
CA LEU A 16 -21.81 -0.82 43.93
C LEU A 16 -22.22 -1.31 42.57
N LEU A 17 -21.93 -2.58 42.31
CA LEU A 17 -22.58 -3.40 41.30
C LEU A 17 -24.05 -3.68 41.68
N THR A 18 -24.96 -3.37 40.77
CA THR A 18 -26.27 -4.04 40.74
C THR A 18 -26.41 -4.78 39.40
N ALA A 19 -26.35 -6.10 39.50
CA ALA A 19 -26.76 -6.99 38.44
C ALA A 19 -28.30 -7.01 38.38
N SER A 20 -28.85 -6.80 37.19
CA SER A 20 -30.26 -7.13 36.91
C SER A 20 -30.30 -8.04 35.70
N ALA A 21 -30.68 -9.28 35.98
CA ALA A 21 -30.92 -10.32 35.01
C ALA A 21 -32.31 -10.12 34.37
N CYS A 22 -32.40 -10.20 33.05
CA CYS A 22 -33.66 -10.51 32.40
C CYS A 22 -33.43 -11.24 31.07
N GLY A 23 -33.77 -12.51 31.06
CA GLY A 23 -34.64 -13.18 30.11
C GLY A 23 -34.07 -13.53 28.72
N LEU A 24 -33.65 -14.76 28.64
CA LEU A 24 -33.47 -15.64 27.50
C LEU A 24 -34.59 -15.62 26.45
N SER A 25 -34.24 -15.59 25.19
CA SER A 25 -34.79 -16.50 24.17
C SER A 25 -33.79 -16.68 23.02
N HIS A 26 -33.32 -17.91 22.86
CA HIS A 26 -32.56 -18.35 21.69
C HIS A 26 -33.54 -18.62 20.55
N PRO A 27 -33.15 -18.40 19.32
CA PRO A 27 -33.59 -19.20 18.20
C PRO A 27 -32.49 -20.17 17.73
N GLU A 28 -32.99 -21.33 17.35
CA GLU A 28 -32.30 -22.54 16.94
C GLU A 28 -31.32 -22.37 15.80
N THR A 29 -30.20 -23.05 15.91
CA THR A 29 -29.22 -23.29 14.84
C THR A 29 -29.83 -24.20 13.77
N VAL A 30 -30.01 -23.65 12.58
CA VAL A 30 -30.23 -24.47 11.37
C VAL A 30 -28.85 -24.66 10.73
N THR A 31 -28.35 -25.88 10.78
CA THR A 31 -27.18 -26.34 10.02
C THR A 31 -27.60 -26.61 8.60
N GLU A 32 -27.25 -25.74 7.67
CA GLU A 32 -27.25 -26.06 6.24
C GLU A 32 -25.89 -26.59 5.83
N THR A 33 -25.87 -27.83 5.37
CA THR A 33 -24.75 -28.52 4.73
C THR A 33 -24.55 -27.94 3.32
N PRO A 34 -23.31 -27.62 2.88
CA PRO A 34 -23.08 -27.20 1.51
C PRO A 34 -23.28 -28.37 0.53
N ALA A 35 -24.06 -28.16 -0.50
CA ALA A 35 -24.27 -29.09 -1.60
C ALA A 35 -22.98 -29.27 -2.41
N GLU A 36 -22.59 -30.51 -2.55
CA GLU A 36 -21.50 -31.02 -3.40
C GLU A 36 -21.88 -30.85 -4.87
N THR A 37 -21.14 -29.98 -5.58
CA THR A 37 -21.32 -29.81 -7.03
C THR A 37 -20.57 -30.95 -7.75
N GLN A 38 -21.31 -31.87 -8.30
CA GLN A 38 -20.80 -32.94 -9.17
C GLN A 38 -20.30 -32.37 -10.49
N VAL A 39 -19.06 -32.67 -10.81
CA VAL A 39 -18.45 -32.48 -12.13
C VAL A 39 -18.83 -33.68 -13.01
N PRO A 40 -19.25 -33.50 -14.27
CA PRO A 40 -19.55 -34.63 -15.17
C PRO A 40 -18.26 -35.32 -15.60
N GLU A 41 -18.23 -36.63 -15.45
CA GLU A 41 -17.22 -37.56 -15.94
C GLU A 41 -17.36 -37.72 -17.45
N GLU A 42 -16.37 -37.28 -18.24
CA GLU A 42 -16.31 -37.54 -19.67
C GLU A 42 -15.84 -38.98 -19.93
N ALA A 43 -16.58 -39.64 -20.84
CA ALA A 43 -16.48 -41.03 -21.24
C ALA A 43 -15.11 -41.35 -21.86
N VAL A 44 -14.49 -42.40 -21.34
CA VAL A 44 -13.33 -43.07 -21.95
C VAL A 44 -13.83 -43.96 -23.05
N SER A 45 -13.41 -43.70 -24.32
CA SER A 45 -13.71 -44.53 -25.46
C SER A 45 -12.82 -45.79 -25.48
N GLU A 46 -13.49 -46.93 -25.68
CA GLU A 46 -12.94 -48.27 -25.82
C GLU A 46 -11.92 -48.34 -26.97
N VAL A 47 -10.77 -48.97 -26.72
CA VAL A 47 -9.81 -49.37 -27.74
C VAL A 47 -10.13 -50.81 -28.11
N GLU A 48 -10.57 -51.00 -29.39
CA GLU A 48 -10.78 -52.29 -29.99
C GLU A 48 -9.47 -53.09 -30.06
N THR A 49 -9.49 -54.30 -29.52
CA THR A 49 -8.47 -55.34 -29.70
C THR A 49 -8.67 -56.03 -31.05
N VAL A 50 -7.70 -55.89 -31.95
CA VAL A 50 -7.69 -56.63 -33.21
C VAL A 50 -7.01 -57.98 -33.00
N GLU A 51 -7.76 -59.07 -33.25
CA GLU A 51 -7.33 -60.46 -33.23
C GLU A 51 -6.22 -60.75 -34.26
N ALA A 52 -5.22 -61.52 -33.83
CA ALA A 52 -4.16 -62.03 -34.69
C ALA A 52 -4.59 -63.32 -35.44
N ILE A 53 -4.46 -63.35 -36.76
CA ILE A 53 -4.67 -64.52 -37.65
C ILE A 53 -3.35 -65.29 -37.69
N PRO A 54 -3.32 -66.61 -37.50
CA PRO A 54 -2.13 -67.42 -37.66
C PRO A 54 -1.85 -67.80 -39.11
N VAL A 55 -0.68 -67.46 -39.64
CA VAL A 55 -0.19 -67.99 -40.88
C VAL A 55 0.87 -69.04 -40.65
N SER A 56 0.60 -70.26 -41.20
CA SER A 56 1.39 -71.48 -41.19
C SER A 56 2.71 -71.33 -41.95
N ALA A 57 3.77 -71.91 -41.40
CA ALA A 57 5.12 -72.01 -42.02
C ALA A 57 5.22 -73.08 -43.02
N PRO A 58 6.13 -72.98 -44.03
CA PRO A 58 6.76 -74.13 -44.63
C PRO A 58 8.17 -74.30 -44.10
N GLU A 59 8.45 -75.53 -43.77
CA GLU A 59 9.71 -76.13 -43.34
C GLU A 59 10.70 -76.18 -44.51
N VAL A 60 11.90 -75.58 -44.32
CA VAL A 60 13.05 -75.85 -45.24
C VAL A 60 14.24 -76.18 -44.36
N THR A 61 14.64 -77.45 -44.48
CA THR A 61 15.90 -78.00 -43.91
C THR A 61 17.07 -77.50 -44.71
N ASP A 62 18.00 -76.81 -44.11
CA ASP A 62 19.36 -76.60 -44.60
C ASP A 62 20.43 -76.72 -43.53
N THR A 63 21.50 -77.39 -43.89
CA THR A 63 22.61 -77.85 -43.08
C THR A 63 23.47 -76.65 -42.61
N PRO A 64 23.94 -76.61 -41.38
CA PRO A 64 24.69 -75.44 -40.89
C PRO A 64 26.14 -75.46 -41.35
N LEU A 65 26.56 -74.37 -41.98
CA LEU A 65 27.95 -73.99 -42.23
C LEU A 65 28.57 -73.49 -40.94
N PRO A 66 29.84 -73.74 -40.56
CA PRO A 66 30.40 -73.35 -39.34
C PRO A 66 30.47 -71.82 -39.24
N THR A 67 29.76 -71.28 -38.27
CA THR A 67 29.69 -69.83 -37.95
C THR A 67 30.96 -69.40 -37.24
N ALA A 68 31.66 -68.40 -37.76
CA ALA A 68 32.72 -67.72 -37.07
C ALA A 68 32.19 -67.11 -35.75
N PRO A 69 32.99 -67.03 -34.69
CA PRO A 69 32.56 -66.45 -33.42
C PRO A 69 32.13 -65.00 -33.63
N PRO A 70 31.06 -64.54 -32.98
CA PRO A 70 30.58 -63.16 -33.10
C PRO A 70 31.67 -62.20 -32.65
N THR A 71 32.09 -61.31 -33.54
CA THR A 71 32.92 -60.15 -33.20
C THR A 71 32.10 -59.22 -32.33
N VAL A 72 32.39 -59.17 -31.05
CA VAL A 72 31.76 -58.19 -30.13
C VAL A 72 32.09 -56.77 -30.63
N PRO A 73 31.09 -55.92 -30.94
CA PRO A 73 31.41 -54.54 -31.29
C PRO A 73 32.25 -53.88 -30.21
N PRO A 74 33.21 -53.03 -30.55
CA PRO A 74 34.03 -52.37 -29.54
C PRO A 74 33.09 -51.56 -28.65
N THR A 75 33.19 -51.76 -27.33
CA THR A 75 32.52 -50.91 -26.33
C THR A 75 32.91 -49.47 -26.63
N PRO A 76 31.94 -48.55 -26.84
CA PRO A 76 32.27 -47.16 -27.06
C PRO A 76 33.14 -46.67 -25.92
N ALA A 77 34.22 -45.98 -26.22
CA ALA A 77 35.08 -45.38 -25.25
C ALA A 77 34.24 -44.46 -24.33
N PRO A 78 34.48 -44.44 -23.03
CA PRO A 78 33.79 -43.53 -22.12
C PRO A 78 33.89 -42.09 -22.67
N THR A 79 32.78 -41.46 -22.93
CA THR A 79 32.77 -40.03 -23.28
C THR A 79 33.36 -39.30 -22.08
N GLU A 80 34.50 -38.62 -22.24
CA GLU A 80 35.13 -37.83 -21.20
C GLU A 80 34.14 -36.77 -20.75
N VAL A 81 33.64 -36.86 -19.52
CA VAL A 81 32.74 -35.88 -18.94
C VAL A 81 33.58 -34.66 -18.59
N VAL A 82 33.47 -33.63 -19.41
CA VAL A 82 34.15 -32.36 -19.14
C VAL A 82 33.42 -31.68 -17.99
N GLU A 83 34.01 -31.69 -16.83
CA GLU A 83 33.52 -30.96 -15.66
C GLU A 83 33.55 -29.44 -15.92
N ARG A 84 32.45 -28.77 -15.61
CA ARG A 84 32.30 -27.33 -15.78
C ARG A 84 31.79 -26.70 -14.49
N ASP A 85 32.01 -25.38 -14.34
CA ASP A 85 31.44 -24.62 -13.23
C ASP A 85 29.90 -24.69 -13.27
N PRO A 86 29.26 -24.63 -12.09
CA PRO A 86 27.80 -24.55 -12.00
C PRO A 86 27.29 -23.31 -12.71
N VAL A 87 26.05 -23.35 -13.18
CA VAL A 87 25.39 -22.24 -13.88
C VAL A 87 24.27 -21.67 -13.02
N ILE A 88 24.29 -20.35 -12.78
CA ILE A 88 23.17 -19.63 -12.16
C ILE A 88 22.41 -18.92 -13.27
N THR A 89 21.10 -19.08 -13.30
CA THR A 89 20.19 -18.36 -14.20
C THR A 89 19.30 -17.42 -13.40
N LEU A 90 19.28 -16.14 -13.76
CA LEU A 90 18.43 -15.12 -13.14
C LEU A 90 17.13 -14.99 -13.96
N ILE A 91 15.99 -15.25 -13.32
CA ILE A 91 14.67 -15.02 -13.92
C ILE A 91 14.49 -13.51 -14.07
N GLY A 92 14.08 -13.04 -15.26
CA GLY A 92 13.98 -11.60 -15.56
C GLY A 92 15.29 -10.94 -16.00
N GLY A 93 16.44 -11.69 -15.98
CA GLY A 93 17.73 -11.21 -16.46
C GLY A 93 18.64 -10.60 -15.40
N GLU A 94 19.81 -10.15 -15.86
CA GLU A 94 20.85 -9.55 -15.01
C GLU A 94 20.61 -8.07 -14.71
N SER A 95 19.76 -7.39 -15.49
CA SER A 95 19.42 -5.98 -15.29
C SER A 95 17.90 -5.84 -15.33
N ILE A 96 17.34 -5.25 -14.28
CA ILE A 96 15.92 -4.96 -14.18
C ILE A 96 15.71 -3.51 -13.72
N GLU A 97 14.64 -2.91 -14.21
CA GLU A 97 14.15 -1.61 -13.76
C GLU A 97 12.83 -1.82 -13.00
N VAL A 98 12.67 -1.13 -11.89
CA VAL A 98 11.48 -1.18 -11.06
C VAL A 98 11.09 0.23 -10.63
N ASP A 99 9.81 0.52 -10.59
CA ASP A 99 9.31 1.77 -10.03
C ASP A 99 9.60 1.84 -8.52
N ALA A 100 9.84 3.04 -8.02
CA ALA A 100 9.96 3.26 -6.58
C ALA A 100 8.65 2.90 -5.88
N ASP A 101 8.73 1.97 -4.88
CA ASP A 101 7.57 1.47 -4.14
C ASP A 101 7.99 1.09 -2.71
N PHE A 102 7.05 0.60 -1.90
CA PHE A 102 7.32 0.13 -0.54
C PHE A 102 8.02 -1.23 -0.51
N THR A 103 7.84 -2.05 -1.54
CA THR A 103 8.34 -3.41 -1.57
C THR A 103 9.10 -3.71 -2.86
N PHE A 104 10.12 -4.54 -2.73
CA PHE A 104 10.81 -5.15 -3.86
C PHE A 104 10.67 -6.67 -3.76
N THR A 105 10.29 -7.29 -4.87
CA THR A 105 10.27 -8.75 -4.99
C THR A 105 11.24 -9.16 -6.09
N ASP A 106 12.26 -9.94 -5.71
CA ASP A 106 13.17 -10.54 -6.68
C ASP A 106 12.40 -11.48 -7.60
N PRO A 107 12.52 -11.37 -8.94
CA PRO A 107 11.85 -12.25 -9.89
C PRO A 107 12.21 -13.73 -9.75
N GLY A 108 13.35 -14.04 -9.08
CA GLY A 108 13.81 -15.38 -8.81
C GLY A 108 15.07 -15.77 -9.57
N TYR A 109 15.55 -16.96 -9.23
CA TYR A 109 16.79 -17.55 -9.77
C TYR A 109 16.76 -19.08 -9.62
N TYR A 110 17.61 -19.76 -10.38
CA TYR A 110 17.91 -21.17 -10.17
C TYR A 110 19.36 -21.49 -10.58
N ALA A 111 19.89 -22.62 -10.08
CA ALA A 111 21.21 -23.08 -10.46
C ALA A 111 21.25 -24.58 -10.66
N GLU A 112 22.15 -25.01 -11.55
CA GLU A 112 22.40 -26.39 -11.89
C GLU A 112 23.92 -26.66 -11.98
N ASP A 113 24.33 -27.89 -11.63
CA ASP A 113 25.67 -28.36 -11.91
C ASP A 113 25.82 -28.78 -13.39
N TYR A 114 27.03 -29.20 -13.76
CA TYR A 114 27.33 -29.65 -15.14
C TYR A 114 26.61 -30.96 -15.55
N LEU A 115 26.01 -31.67 -14.57
CA LEU A 115 25.19 -32.89 -14.82
C LEU A 115 23.68 -32.54 -14.89
N GLY A 116 23.30 -31.31 -14.68
CA GLY A 116 21.90 -30.88 -14.61
C GLY A 116 21.22 -31.09 -13.26
N SER A 117 22.01 -31.37 -12.19
CA SER A 117 21.45 -31.50 -10.84
C SER A 117 21.19 -30.12 -10.27
N SER A 118 20.01 -29.91 -9.64
CA SER A 118 19.65 -28.61 -9.08
C SER A 118 20.51 -28.25 -7.87
N LEU A 119 21.07 -27.06 -7.93
CA LEU A 119 21.82 -26.40 -6.84
C LEU A 119 21.08 -25.18 -6.28
N THR A 120 19.83 -24.92 -6.69
CA THR A 120 19.05 -23.72 -6.36
C THR A 120 18.97 -23.46 -4.85
N SER A 121 18.78 -24.50 -4.04
CA SER A 121 18.70 -24.38 -2.59
C SER A 121 20.05 -24.05 -1.91
N ARG A 122 21.14 -24.10 -2.66
CA ARG A 122 22.52 -23.80 -2.18
C ARG A 122 22.99 -22.42 -2.57
N ILE A 123 22.15 -21.65 -3.31
CA ILE A 123 22.51 -20.29 -3.69
C ILE A 123 22.52 -19.40 -2.46
N GLU A 124 23.65 -18.74 -2.24
CA GLU A 124 23.80 -17.67 -1.26
C GLU A 124 23.51 -16.34 -1.94
N VAL A 125 22.58 -15.57 -1.36
CA VAL A 125 22.16 -14.27 -1.87
C VAL A 125 22.64 -13.17 -0.94
N SER A 126 23.26 -12.12 -1.48
CA SER A 126 23.71 -10.95 -0.74
C SER A 126 23.43 -9.68 -1.51
N GLY A 127 23.33 -8.56 -0.78
CA GLY A 127 22.91 -7.27 -1.30
C GLY A 127 21.48 -6.93 -0.86
N GLU A 128 21.16 -5.63 -0.88
CA GLU A 128 19.87 -5.12 -0.45
C GLU A 128 19.39 -4.06 -1.44
N VAL A 129 18.11 -4.14 -1.81
CA VAL A 129 17.42 -3.09 -2.57
C VAL A 129 16.56 -2.28 -1.60
N VAL A 130 16.73 -0.96 -1.60
CA VAL A 130 15.85 -0.05 -0.85
C VAL A 130 14.80 0.48 -1.82
N PRO A 131 13.62 -0.15 -1.93
CA PRO A 131 12.73 0.01 -3.07
C PRO A 131 12.05 1.38 -3.14
N TYR A 132 11.95 2.10 -2.04
CA TYR A 132 11.42 3.47 -1.99
C TYR A 132 12.48 4.55 -2.25
N LYS A 133 13.69 4.18 -2.58
CA LYS A 133 14.79 5.13 -2.81
C LYS A 133 15.37 4.95 -4.20
N VAL A 134 15.13 5.92 -5.05
CA VAL A 134 15.68 5.97 -6.42
C VAL A 134 17.18 5.81 -6.41
N GLY A 135 17.69 4.92 -7.26
CA GLY A 135 19.12 4.61 -7.40
C GLY A 135 19.39 3.21 -7.90
N SER A 136 20.67 2.91 -8.08
CA SER A 136 21.16 1.64 -8.60
C SER A 136 21.60 0.74 -7.44
N TYR A 137 21.14 -0.50 -7.47
CA TYR A 137 21.42 -1.54 -6.48
C TYR A 137 21.99 -2.78 -7.14
N SER A 138 22.62 -3.63 -6.35
CA SER A 138 23.16 -4.90 -6.83
C SER A 138 22.82 -6.03 -5.85
N ILE A 139 22.34 -7.14 -6.41
CA ILE A 139 22.13 -8.40 -5.68
C ILE A 139 23.11 -9.42 -6.25
N THR A 140 23.88 -10.05 -5.39
CA THR A 140 24.88 -11.06 -5.76
C THR A 140 24.39 -12.45 -5.38
N TYR A 141 24.48 -13.38 -6.31
CA TYR A 141 24.10 -14.79 -6.16
C TYR A 141 25.35 -15.64 -6.36
N SER A 142 25.65 -16.50 -5.41
CA SER A 142 26.82 -17.38 -5.45
C SER A 142 26.40 -18.80 -5.16
N VAL A 143 26.98 -19.77 -5.87
CA VAL A 143 26.75 -21.19 -5.63
C VAL A 143 28.05 -21.97 -5.77
N THR A 144 28.23 -23.03 -4.95
CA THR A 144 29.32 -23.96 -5.03
C THR A 144 28.79 -25.39 -5.17
N ASP A 145 29.32 -26.15 -6.14
CA ASP A 145 28.94 -27.53 -6.36
C ASP A 145 29.71 -28.49 -5.43
N ASP A 146 29.45 -29.79 -5.54
CA ASP A 146 30.11 -30.83 -4.74
C ASP A 146 31.59 -31.03 -5.09
N GLY A 147 31.99 -30.58 -6.28
CA GLY A 147 33.39 -30.57 -6.73
C GLY A 147 34.20 -29.37 -6.22
N GLY A 148 33.55 -28.44 -5.49
CA GLY A 148 34.18 -27.21 -4.99
C GLY A 148 34.32 -26.11 -6.03
N ARG A 149 33.65 -26.21 -7.20
CA ARG A 149 33.63 -25.17 -8.22
C ARG A 149 32.52 -24.18 -7.89
N SER A 150 32.79 -22.91 -8.09
CA SER A 150 31.88 -21.83 -7.69
C SER A 150 31.58 -20.90 -8.87
N THR A 151 30.34 -20.45 -8.93
CA THR A 151 29.89 -19.39 -9.84
C THR A 151 29.22 -18.27 -9.07
N THR A 152 29.47 -17.05 -9.51
CA THR A 152 28.83 -15.85 -8.96
C THR A 152 28.27 -15.02 -10.11
N VAL A 153 27.01 -14.59 -9.97
CA VAL A 153 26.35 -13.64 -10.89
C VAL A 153 25.78 -12.48 -10.10
N VAL A 154 25.63 -11.34 -10.77
CA VAL A 154 25.10 -10.11 -10.15
C VAL A 154 23.88 -9.64 -10.92
N ARG A 155 22.81 -9.33 -10.19
CA ARG A 155 21.66 -8.63 -10.73
C ARG A 155 21.79 -7.15 -10.38
N HIS A 156 21.70 -6.30 -11.40
CA HIS A 156 21.59 -4.86 -11.26
C HIS A 156 20.13 -4.47 -11.23
N VAL A 157 19.73 -3.74 -10.20
CA VAL A 157 18.37 -3.25 -10.03
C VAL A 157 18.40 -1.73 -10.06
N GLU A 158 17.75 -1.13 -11.03
CA GLU A 158 17.55 0.32 -11.09
C GLU A 158 16.17 0.66 -10.55
N VAL A 159 16.11 1.39 -9.43
CA VAL A 159 14.87 1.92 -8.87
C VAL A 159 14.67 3.31 -9.48
N VAL A 160 13.60 3.48 -10.25
CA VAL A 160 13.27 4.72 -10.95
C VAL A 160 12.06 5.43 -10.32
N PRO A 161 11.95 6.77 -10.45
CA PRO A 161 10.79 7.47 -9.92
C PRO A 161 9.54 7.15 -10.75
N VAL A 162 8.40 7.02 -10.07
CA VAL A 162 7.09 6.87 -10.70
C VAL A 162 6.75 8.16 -11.47
N VAL A 163 6.29 8.01 -12.70
CA VAL A 163 5.87 9.16 -13.52
C VAL A 163 4.52 9.67 -13.03
N MET A 164 4.51 10.87 -12.46
CA MET A 164 3.30 11.53 -11.99
C MET A 164 2.54 12.23 -13.13
N PRO A 165 1.20 12.26 -13.09
CA PRO A 165 0.43 13.06 -14.04
C PRO A 165 0.71 14.56 -13.88
N ASP A 166 0.61 15.30 -14.98
CA ASP A 166 0.72 16.75 -14.96
C ASP A 166 -0.36 17.41 -14.11
N ILE A 167 0.01 18.55 -13.50
CA ILE A 167 -0.95 19.36 -12.76
C ILE A 167 -1.86 20.09 -13.75
N ILE A 168 -3.17 20.00 -13.53
CA ILE A 168 -4.20 20.69 -14.29
C ILE A 168 -4.76 21.81 -13.43
N MET A 169 -4.60 23.06 -13.89
CA MET A 169 -5.18 24.21 -13.18
C MET A 169 -6.71 24.16 -13.29
N PRO A 170 -7.42 24.23 -12.16
CA PRO A 170 -8.87 24.20 -12.16
C PRO A 170 -9.46 25.50 -12.72
N PRO A 171 -10.75 25.51 -13.05
CA PRO A 171 -11.46 26.77 -13.32
C PRO A 171 -11.31 27.76 -12.16
N GLU A 172 -11.38 29.06 -12.48
CA GLU A 172 -11.42 30.10 -11.46
C GLU A 172 -12.53 29.83 -10.43
N LYS A 173 -12.34 30.31 -9.20
CA LYS A 173 -13.25 30.10 -8.08
C LYS A 173 -13.44 28.63 -7.65
N THR A 174 -12.42 27.81 -7.86
CA THR A 174 -12.40 26.45 -7.31
C THR A 174 -11.87 26.45 -5.87
N VAL A 175 -12.58 25.73 -5.01
CA VAL A 175 -12.24 25.52 -3.60
C VAL A 175 -12.13 24.04 -3.30
N TYR A 176 -11.03 23.64 -2.70
CA TYR A 176 -10.83 22.31 -2.14
C TYR A 176 -10.97 22.40 -0.61
N LEU A 177 -12.12 21.97 -0.09
CA LEU A 177 -12.27 21.80 1.36
C LEU A 177 -11.56 20.50 1.75
N THR A 178 -10.65 20.60 2.69
CA THR A 178 -9.90 19.44 3.19
C THR A 178 -10.06 19.32 4.71
N PHE A 179 -10.23 18.08 5.16
CA PHE A 179 -10.48 17.76 6.55
C PHE A 179 -9.45 16.76 7.05
N ASP A 180 -8.71 17.12 8.10
CA ASP A 180 -7.68 16.29 8.70
C ASP A 180 -8.20 15.63 9.99
N ASP A 181 -7.49 14.60 10.44
CA ASP A 181 -7.63 13.89 11.72
C ASP A 181 -8.85 12.97 11.87
N GLY A 182 -9.82 12.98 10.97
CA GLY A 182 -10.95 12.06 11.01
C GLY A 182 -10.58 10.60 10.67
N PRO A 183 -11.61 9.72 10.57
CA PRO A 183 -13.02 10.03 10.78
C PRO A 183 -13.48 9.98 12.24
N CYS A 184 -14.57 10.65 12.53
CA CYS A 184 -15.25 10.58 13.82
C CYS A 184 -16.79 10.71 13.67
N SER A 185 -17.52 10.84 14.78
CA SER A 185 -18.97 10.99 14.73
C SER A 185 -19.45 12.25 13.99
N TYR A 186 -18.65 13.32 14.01
CA TYR A 186 -18.96 14.55 13.29
C TYR A 186 -18.73 14.44 11.78
N THR A 187 -17.87 13.54 11.33
CA THR A 187 -17.65 13.25 9.90
C THR A 187 -18.93 12.81 9.22
N LYS A 188 -19.80 12.02 9.90
CA LYS A 188 -21.12 11.64 9.36
C LYS A 188 -22.01 12.86 9.08
N GLN A 189 -22.04 13.81 10.01
CA GLN A 189 -22.81 15.06 9.84
C GLN A 189 -22.22 15.92 8.72
N LEU A 190 -20.90 15.95 8.60
CA LEU A 190 -20.21 16.65 7.53
C LEU A 190 -20.57 16.08 6.15
N LEU A 191 -20.60 14.75 6.01
CA LEU A 191 -21.00 14.08 4.77
C LEU A 191 -22.45 14.40 4.40
N ASP A 192 -23.37 14.47 5.37
CA ASP A 192 -24.76 14.89 5.13
C ASP A 192 -24.83 16.33 4.60
N VAL A 193 -24.02 17.23 5.13
CA VAL A 193 -23.93 18.62 4.68
C VAL A 193 -23.34 18.71 3.27
N LEU A 194 -22.23 18.02 3.00
CA LEU A 194 -21.61 18.00 1.67
C LEU A 194 -22.57 17.46 0.61
N LYS A 195 -23.29 16.40 0.93
CA LYS A 195 -24.30 15.80 0.04
C LYS A 195 -25.45 16.76 -0.25
N LYS A 196 -25.95 17.50 0.74
CA LYS A 196 -27.01 18.51 0.59
C LYS A 196 -26.64 19.58 -0.45
N HIS A 197 -25.35 19.95 -0.52
CA HIS A 197 -24.82 20.98 -1.41
C HIS A 197 -24.18 20.42 -2.69
N ASP A 198 -24.24 19.10 -2.93
CA ASP A 198 -23.52 18.41 -4.02
C ASP A 198 -22.04 18.79 -4.08
N ALA A 199 -21.43 19.12 -2.95
CA ALA A 199 -20.05 19.53 -2.83
C ALA A 199 -19.14 18.32 -2.60
N LYS A 200 -17.94 18.34 -3.16
CA LYS A 200 -16.92 17.33 -2.91
C LYS A 200 -15.82 17.89 -2.01
N ALA A 201 -15.19 17.02 -1.24
CA ALA A 201 -14.14 17.37 -0.29
C ALA A 201 -13.06 16.27 -0.24
N THR A 202 -11.97 16.56 0.46
CA THR A 202 -10.89 15.59 0.69
C THR A 202 -10.74 15.35 2.19
N PHE A 203 -10.63 14.09 2.57
CA PHE A 203 -10.43 13.66 3.95
C PHE A 203 -9.06 13.03 4.09
N PHE A 204 -8.15 13.66 4.85
CA PHE A 204 -6.87 13.09 5.22
C PHE A 204 -7.02 12.39 6.57
N ILE A 205 -7.10 11.07 6.54
CA ILE A 205 -7.53 10.27 7.68
C ILE A 205 -6.36 9.79 8.54
N ILE A 206 -6.58 9.73 9.85
CA ILE A 206 -5.72 9.03 10.80
C ILE A 206 -6.16 7.57 10.86
N GLY A 207 -5.26 6.64 10.49
CA GLY A 207 -5.60 5.22 10.37
C GLY A 207 -6.06 4.58 11.70
N GLU A 208 -5.49 4.96 12.84
CA GLU A 208 -5.89 4.46 14.17
C GLU A 208 -7.36 4.82 14.52
N ARG A 209 -7.88 5.91 13.98
CA ARG A 209 -9.28 6.34 14.12
C ARG A 209 -10.18 5.73 13.05
N GLY A 210 -9.62 4.94 12.15
CA GLY A 210 -10.27 4.43 10.97
C GLY A 210 -11.59 3.73 11.24
N ASN A 211 -12.70 4.42 11.00
CA ASN A 211 -14.01 3.79 10.90
C ASN A 211 -14.26 3.49 9.41
N VAL A 212 -14.04 2.23 9.05
CA VAL A 212 -14.14 1.74 7.65
C VAL A 212 -15.46 2.14 7.00
N ASP A 213 -16.58 2.05 7.71
CA ASP A 213 -17.90 2.41 7.17
C ASP A 213 -18.02 3.90 6.81
N ILE A 214 -17.42 4.78 7.64
CA ILE A 214 -17.43 6.22 7.36
C ILE A 214 -16.54 6.55 6.18
N ILE A 215 -15.34 5.95 6.12
CA ILE A 215 -14.40 6.13 5.01
C ILE A 215 -15.01 5.62 3.70
N LYS A 216 -15.61 4.43 3.74
CA LYS A 216 -16.32 3.84 2.60
C LYS A 216 -17.43 4.76 2.09
N ARG A 217 -18.28 5.25 3.01
CA ARG A 217 -19.35 6.19 2.66
C ARG A 217 -18.80 7.46 2.00
N ALA A 218 -17.74 8.05 2.58
CA ALA A 218 -17.13 9.24 2.00
C ALA A 218 -16.63 8.99 0.57
N TYR A 219 -15.94 7.85 0.36
CA TYR A 219 -15.46 7.45 -0.95
C TYR A 219 -16.60 7.21 -1.96
N GLU A 220 -17.64 6.46 -1.57
CA GLU A 220 -18.81 6.16 -2.42
C GLU A 220 -19.63 7.44 -2.77
N GLU A 221 -19.62 8.46 -1.91
CA GLU A 221 -20.22 9.77 -2.18
C GLU A 221 -19.31 10.68 -3.04
N GLY A 222 -18.16 10.17 -3.52
CA GLY A 222 -17.26 10.85 -4.46
C GLY A 222 -16.30 11.84 -3.81
N HIS A 223 -16.05 11.71 -2.52
CA HIS A 223 -14.99 12.45 -1.83
C HIS A 223 -13.64 11.76 -2.01
N ALA A 224 -12.54 12.50 -1.97
CA ALA A 224 -11.21 11.94 -1.96
C ALA A 224 -10.79 11.54 -0.54
N ILE A 225 -10.11 10.39 -0.45
CA ILE A 225 -9.53 9.90 0.79
C ILE A 225 -8.01 9.92 0.66
N GLY A 226 -7.33 10.59 1.58
CA GLY A 226 -5.88 10.66 1.63
C GLY A 226 -5.34 10.16 2.97
N VAL A 227 -4.04 9.87 3.00
CA VAL A 227 -3.35 9.43 4.22
C VAL A 227 -2.96 10.63 5.09
N HIS A 228 -3.21 10.52 6.41
CA HIS A 228 -2.69 11.45 7.42
C HIS A 228 -1.90 10.72 8.52
N THR A 229 -1.20 9.66 8.15
CA THR A 229 -0.49 8.70 9.01
C THR A 229 -1.44 7.87 9.91
N TYR A 230 -0.91 6.84 10.58
CA TYR A 230 -1.72 5.96 11.41
C TYR A 230 -1.92 6.51 12.82
N THR A 231 -0.83 6.91 13.47
CA THR A 231 -0.85 7.35 14.87
C THR A 231 -0.94 8.85 15.03
N HIS A 232 -0.48 9.64 14.05
CA HIS A 232 -0.27 11.09 14.14
C HIS A 232 0.72 11.51 15.26
N GLU A 233 1.52 10.56 15.75
CA GLU A 233 2.48 10.79 16.83
C GLU A 233 3.81 11.34 16.29
N TYR A 234 3.99 12.66 16.25
CA TYR A 234 5.14 13.34 15.65
C TYR A 234 6.51 12.77 16.04
N LYS A 235 6.68 12.35 17.32
CA LYS A 235 7.94 11.79 17.79
C LYS A 235 8.25 10.42 17.19
N GLN A 236 7.23 9.68 16.80
CA GLN A 236 7.33 8.36 16.19
C GLN A 236 7.49 8.50 14.68
N ILE A 237 6.55 9.15 14.01
CA ILE A 237 6.50 9.24 12.54
C ILE A 237 7.70 9.99 11.95
N TYR A 238 8.26 10.99 12.66
CA TYR A 238 9.44 11.73 12.20
C TYR A 238 10.74 11.29 12.87
N LYS A 239 10.77 10.06 13.43
CA LYS A 239 12.00 9.49 14.02
C LYS A 239 13.03 9.16 12.94
N ASN A 240 12.62 8.53 11.86
CA ASN A 240 13.36 8.22 10.65
C ASN A 240 12.37 7.87 9.52
N GLU A 241 12.87 7.65 8.31
CA GLU A 241 12.07 7.35 7.14
C GLU A 241 11.28 6.04 7.32
N GLN A 242 11.91 4.99 7.82
CA GLN A 242 11.25 3.70 8.04
C GLN A 242 10.06 3.83 9.00
N ALA A 243 10.22 4.57 10.11
CA ALA A 243 9.13 4.78 11.06
C ALA A 243 7.96 5.57 10.45
N PHE A 244 8.24 6.50 9.51
CA PHE A 244 7.21 7.20 8.76
C PHE A 244 6.48 6.24 7.82
N PHE A 245 7.20 5.40 7.07
CA PHE A 245 6.59 4.44 6.15
C PHE A 245 5.79 3.36 6.87
N ASP A 246 6.30 2.82 7.98
CA ASP A 246 5.57 1.81 8.78
C ASP A 246 4.22 2.34 9.27
N ASP A 247 4.16 3.61 9.64
CA ASP A 247 2.96 4.29 10.10
C ASP A 247 2.03 4.67 8.91
N PHE A 248 2.59 5.23 7.85
CA PHE A 248 1.90 5.59 6.62
C PHE A 248 1.20 4.37 6.00
N TRP A 249 1.92 3.25 5.89
CA TRP A 249 1.42 2.04 5.26
C TRP A 249 0.26 1.40 6.01
N LYS A 250 0.27 1.44 7.34
CA LYS A 250 -0.88 0.99 8.14
C LYS A 250 -2.16 1.75 7.82
N THR A 251 -2.06 3.05 7.53
CA THR A 251 -3.22 3.84 7.10
C THR A 251 -3.67 3.45 5.70
N GLN A 252 -2.76 3.14 4.81
CA GLN A 252 -3.07 2.64 3.47
C GLN A 252 -3.89 1.35 3.52
N GLU A 253 -3.57 0.42 4.44
CA GLU A 253 -4.35 -0.81 4.61
C GLU A 253 -5.79 -0.51 5.06
N VAL A 254 -5.99 0.44 5.98
CA VAL A 254 -7.33 0.87 6.41
C VAL A 254 -8.11 1.50 5.23
N ILE A 255 -7.43 2.33 4.41
CA ILE A 255 -8.05 2.94 3.23
C ILE A 255 -8.44 1.86 2.22
N LYS A 256 -7.54 0.93 1.92
CA LYS A 256 -7.80 -0.19 1.00
C LYS A 256 -8.97 -1.07 1.46
N GLU A 257 -9.05 -1.37 2.76
CA GLU A 257 -10.18 -2.10 3.33
C GLU A 257 -11.51 -1.37 3.06
N ALA A 258 -11.52 -0.04 3.18
CA ALA A 258 -12.72 0.76 3.03
C ALA A 258 -13.11 1.02 1.56
N THR A 259 -12.12 1.20 0.66
CA THR A 259 -12.32 1.72 -0.70
C THR A 259 -12.02 0.70 -1.80
N GLY A 260 -11.34 -0.40 -1.46
CA GLY A 260 -10.86 -1.42 -2.40
C GLY A 260 -9.50 -1.11 -3.04
N SER A 261 -8.91 0.06 -2.79
CA SER A 261 -7.62 0.47 -3.38
C SER A 261 -6.79 1.35 -2.43
N TYR A 262 -5.50 1.39 -2.66
CA TYR A 262 -4.61 2.37 -2.03
C TYR A 262 -4.82 3.76 -2.63
N THR A 263 -4.48 4.81 -1.87
CA THR A 263 -4.51 6.19 -2.35
C THR A 263 -3.09 6.72 -2.59
N GLN A 264 -2.94 7.62 -3.56
CA GLN A 264 -1.66 8.28 -3.85
C GLN A 264 -1.62 9.74 -3.36
N ILE A 265 -2.64 10.19 -2.64
CA ILE A 265 -2.67 11.52 -2.04
C ILE A 265 -2.52 11.45 -0.53
N PHE A 266 -1.82 12.42 0.05
CA PHE A 266 -1.61 12.46 1.48
C PHE A 266 -1.31 13.87 1.99
N ARG A 267 -1.33 14.01 3.31
CA ARG A 267 -0.89 15.22 4.00
C ARG A 267 0.00 14.84 5.18
N PHE A 268 1.15 15.50 5.27
CA PHE A 268 2.02 15.34 6.43
C PHE A 268 1.37 15.90 7.69
N PRO A 269 1.37 15.19 8.85
CA PRO A 269 0.99 15.76 10.13
C PRO A 269 1.73 17.07 10.43
N GLY A 270 0.95 18.14 10.60
CA GLY A 270 1.47 19.51 10.77
C GLY A 270 1.97 20.17 9.49
N GLY A 271 1.76 19.56 8.31
CA GLY A 271 2.21 20.04 7.01
C GLY A 271 3.69 19.78 6.73
N SER A 272 4.13 20.03 5.49
CA SER A 272 5.52 19.82 5.06
C SER A 272 6.51 20.78 5.75
N ALA A 273 6.05 21.95 6.19
CA ALA A 273 6.84 22.95 6.93
C ALA A 273 6.80 22.77 8.46
N ASN A 274 6.33 21.61 8.97
CA ASN A 274 6.20 21.43 10.41
C ASN A 274 7.56 21.54 11.13
N THR A 275 7.51 22.01 12.38
CA THR A 275 8.69 22.11 13.22
C THR A 275 8.83 20.95 14.21
N ALA A 276 7.86 20.05 14.25
CA ALA A 276 7.87 18.89 15.14
C ALA A 276 8.92 17.86 14.73
N SER A 277 9.25 17.82 13.43
CA SER A 277 10.26 16.94 12.81
C SER A 277 11.72 17.36 13.06
N ARG A 278 11.97 18.58 13.61
CA ARG A 278 13.32 19.16 13.71
C ARG A 278 14.32 18.36 14.57
N ARG A 279 13.86 17.34 15.30
CA ARG A 279 14.74 16.41 16.02
C ARG A 279 15.54 15.49 15.10
N ASN A 280 15.04 15.25 13.89
CA ASN A 280 15.75 14.55 12.82
C ASN A 280 15.99 15.57 11.68
N LYS A 281 17.18 16.16 11.68
CA LYS A 281 17.53 17.20 10.68
C LYS A 281 17.44 16.66 9.26
N GLY A 282 16.74 17.38 8.41
CA GLY A 282 16.59 17.07 6.98
C GLY A 282 15.55 15.97 6.70
N ILE A 283 14.82 15.45 7.70
CA ILE A 283 13.87 14.37 7.45
C ILE A 283 12.74 14.79 6.52
N MET A 284 12.21 16.00 6.65
CA MET A 284 11.12 16.46 5.77
C MET A 284 11.59 16.61 4.33
N THR A 285 12.81 17.15 4.12
CA THR A 285 13.42 17.25 2.79
C THR A 285 13.58 15.87 2.14
N ARG A 286 13.95 14.84 2.94
CA ARG A 286 14.08 13.47 2.41
C ARG A 286 12.72 12.83 2.17
N LEU A 287 11.78 12.95 3.11
CA LEU A 287 10.44 12.36 2.99
C LEU A 287 9.66 12.97 1.81
N THR A 288 9.67 14.30 1.62
CA THR A 288 9.00 14.92 0.48
C THR A 288 9.53 14.37 -0.84
N LYS A 289 10.88 14.30 -0.98
CA LYS A 289 11.51 13.76 -2.19
C LYS A 289 11.17 12.29 -2.43
N ILE A 290 11.29 11.44 -1.40
CA ILE A 290 11.01 10.00 -1.53
C ILE A 290 9.54 9.76 -1.88
N MET A 291 8.61 10.46 -1.22
CA MET A 291 7.19 10.30 -1.49
C MET A 291 6.81 10.72 -2.92
N GLU A 292 7.41 11.81 -3.42
CA GLU A 292 7.25 12.23 -4.81
C GLU A 292 7.83 11.20 -5.79
N ASP A 293 9.02 10.66 -5.51
CA ASP A 293 9.65 9.61 -6.33
C ASP A 293 8.80 8.33 -6.40
N MET A 294 8.06 8.03 -5.32
CA MET A 294 7.12 6.90 -5.25
C MET A 294 5.75 7.20 -5.87
N GLY A 295 5.57 8.33 -6.52
CA GLY A 295 4.30 8.69 -7.16
C GLY A 295 3.22 9.17 -6.20
N TYR A 296 3.58 9.62 -5.00
CA TYR A 296 2.65 10.20 -4.05
C TYR A 296 2.63 11.70 -4.14
N ARG A 297 1.45 12.30 -4.09
CA ARG A 297 1.27 13.75 -4.06
C ARG A 297 0.81 14.21 -2.68
N TYR A 298 1.59 15.08 -2.04
CA TYR A 298 1.20 15.68 -0.77
C TYR A 298 0.61 17.07 -0.97
N PHE A 299 -0.29 17.45 -0.05
CA PHE A 299 -0.97 18.73 -0.09
C PHE A 299 -0.86 19.44 1.24
N ASP A 300 -0.23 20.60 1.25
CA ASP A 300 -0.42 21.59 2.32
C ASP A 300 -1.69 22.42 2.02
N TRP A 301 -1.76 23.62 2.52
CA TRP A 301 -2.92 24.50 2.39
C TRP A 301 -2.50 25.95 2.22
N ASN A 302 -3.30 26.75 1.55
CA ASN A 302 -3.14 28.21 1.50
C ASN A 302 -4.15 28.96 2.40
N ILE A 303 -5.15 28.24 2.96
CA ILE A 303 -6.12 28.79 3.91
C ILE A 303 -6.25 27.85 5.10
N SER A 304 -6.09 28.40 6.33
CA SER A 304 -6.40 27.68 7.57
C SER A 304 -7.69 28.22 8.19
N ALA A 305 -8.59 27.33 8.57
CA ALA A 305 -9.78 27.66 9.36
C ALA A 305 -9.45 28.11 10.78
N GLY A 306 -8.22 27.79 11.27
CA GLY A 306 -7.76 28.15 12.61
C GLY A 306 -8.46 27.39 13.74
N ASP A 307 -9.03 26.24 13.41
CA ASP A 307 -9.79 25.37 14.32
C ASP A 307 -8.91 24.47 15.20
N ALA A 308 -7.63 24.27 14.85
CA ALA A 308 -6.64 23.58 15.67
C ALA A 308 -5.74 24.53 16.50
N SER A 309 -6.13 25.81 16.66
CA SER A 309 -5.28 26.82 17.31
C SER A 309 -5.20 26.73 18.84
N GLY A 310 -5.94 25.81 19.46
CA GLY A 310 -6.06 25.68 20.91
C GLY A 310 -6.86 26.83 21.58
N LYS A 311 -7.37 27.79 20.81
CA LYS A 311 -8.20 28.89 21.28
C LYS A 311 -9.67 28.57 21.08
N SER A 312 -10.55 29.11 21.93
CA SER A 312 -12.00 29.04 21.71
C SER A 312 -12.39 29.76 20.44
N TYR A 313 -13.26 29.17 19.65
CA TYR A 313 -13.83 29.73 18.41
C TYR A 313 -15.26 29.23 18.20
N THR A 314 -16.01 29.97 17.42
CA THR A 314 -17.37 29.63 16.99
C THR A 314 -17.37 29.17 15.54
N SER A 315 -18.46 28.54 15.09
CA SER A 315 -18.64 28.22 13.67
C SER A 315 -18.65 29.48 12.79
N GLY A 316 -19.11 30.61 13.31
CA GLY A 316 -19.01 31.91 12.65
C GLY A 316 -17.59 32.40 12.43
N ASP A 317 -16.69 32.17 13.41
CA ASP A 317 -15.26 32.51 13.29
C ASP A 317 -14.59 31.65 12.22
N VAL A 318 -14.88 30.34 12.17
CA VAL A 318 -14.39 29.41 11.14
C VAL A 318 -14.86 29.87 9.76
N LYS A 319 -16.18 30.09 9.59
CA LYS A 319 -16.73 30.59 8.33
C LYS A 319 -16.03 31.87 7.87
N ASN A 320 -15.90 32.86 8.77
CA ASN A 320 -15.33 34.15 8.41
C ASN A 320 -13.86 34.04 7.97
N ARG A 321 -13.05 33.18 8.63
CA ARG A 321 -11.66 32.93 8.23
C ARG A 321 -11.58 32.27 6.88
N VAL A 322 -12.34 31.21 6.68
CA VAL A 322 -12.37 30.47 5.40
C VAL A 322 -12.83 31.37 4.25
N VAL A 323 -13.97 32.04 4.37
CA VAL A 323 -14.50 32.95 3.35
C VAL A 323 -13.53 34.10 3.07
N SER A 324 -12.95 34.70 4.10
CA SER A 324 -11.95 35.77 3.92
C SER A 324 -10.68 35.26 3.26
N GLY A 325 -10.29 34.00 3.56
CA GLY A 325 -9.20 33.32 2.88
C GLY A 325 -9.51 33.14 1.39
N ILE A 326 -10.64 32.52 1.04
CA ILE A 326 -11.07 32.24 -0.33
C ILE A 326 -11.08 33.52 -1.18
N LYS A 327 -11.62 34.63 -0.64
CA LYS A 327 -11.65 35.93 -1.34
C LYS A 327 -10.25 36.51 -1.67
N ARG A 328 -9.18 36.08 -1.00
CA ARG A 328 -7.81 36.53 -1.25
C ARG A 328 -7.06 35.69 -2.26
N HIS A 329 -7.56 34.51 -2.60
CA HIS A 329 -6.97 33.59 -3.55
C HIS A 329 -7.84 33.52 -4.82
N SER A 330 -7.33 34.08 -5.94
CA SER A 330 -8.08 34.16 -7.22
C SER A 330 -8.08 32.83 -7.96
N ASP A 331 -6.99 32.05 -7.86
CA ASP A 331 -6.76 30.90 -8.71
C ASP A 331 -7.43 29.64 -8.14
N PHE A 332 -7.02 29.23 -6.94
CA PHE A 332 -7.62 28.12 -6.20
C PHE A 332 -7.40 28.27 -4.70
N ALA A 333 -8.23 27.60 -3.93
CA ALA A 333 -8.15 27.58 -2.48
C ALA A 333 -8.09 26.13 -1.96
N ILE A 334 -7.04 25.79 -1.22
CA ILE A 334 -6.97 24.56 -0.43
C ILE A 334 -7.14 24.95 1.03
N VAL A 335 -8.26 24.53 1.63
CA VAL A 335 -8.67 24.93 2.98
C VAL A 335 -8.37 23.81 3.96
N LEU A 336 -7.53 24.07 4.96
CA LEU A 336 -7.35 23.19 6.10
C LEU A 336 -8.45 23.38 7.14
N GLN A 337 -9.18 22.33 7.42
CA GLN A 337 -10.12 22.15 8.53
C GLN A 337 -9.89 20.79 9.20
N HIS A 338 -10.54 20.58 10.35
CA HIS A 338 -10.49 19.29 11.05
C HIS A 338 -11.92 18.84 11.35
N ASP A 339 -12.32 17.67 10.86
CA ASP A 339 -13.67 17.12 11.05
C ASP A 339 -13.92 16.55 12.44
N ILE A 340 -12.89 16.48 13.27
CA ILE A 340 -12.98 16.12 14.69
C ILE A 340 -13.48 17.28 15.56
N HIS A 341 -13.63 18.47 15.01
CA HIS A 341 -14.07 19.67 15.72
C HIS A 341 -15.49 20.07 15.33
N TYR A 342 -16.43 19.96 16.27
CA TYR A 342 -17.85 20.27 16.04
C TYR A 342 -18.09 21.65 15.41
N GLN A 343 -17.43 22.70 15.90
CA GLN A 343 -17.63 24.07 15.37
C GLN A 343 -17.10 24.23 13.94
N SER A 344 -16.06 23.45 13.58
CA SER A 344 -15.51 23.40 12.24
C SER A 344 -16.52 22.76 11.29
N VAL A 345 -17.05 21.59 11.62
CA VAL A 345 -18.08 20.88 10.84
C VAL A 345 -19.35 21.73 10.71
N LYS A 346 -19.81 22.35 11.82
CA LYS A 346 -20.99 23.21 11.83
C LYS A 346 -20.87 24.44 10.91
N ALA A 347 -19.65 24.92 10.65
CA ALA A 347 -19.41 26.05 9.75
C ALA A 347 -19.61 25.71 8.28
N VAL A 348 -19.49 24.44 7.88
CA VAL A 348 -19.40 24.02 6.47
C VAL A 348 -20.66 24.36 5.69
N ASP A 349 -21.87 24.13 6.24
CA ASP A 349 -23.13 24.48 5.60
C ASP A 349 -23.19 25.96 5.18
N SER A 350 -22.74 26.86 6.07
CA SER A 350 -22.71 28.29 5.77
C SER A 350 -21.57 28.71 4.84
N ILE A 351 -20.45 27.94 4.79
CA ILE A 351 -19.36 28.16 3.83
C ILE A 351 -19.84 27.78 2.43
N LEU A 352 -20.44 26.60 2.29
CA LEU A 352 -20.97 26.10 1.02
C LEU A 352 -22.09 27.01 0.48
N THR A 353 -23.08 27.37 1.31
CA THR A 353 -24.14 28.31 0.92
C THR A 353 -23.56 29.64 0.41
N TRP A 354 -22.56 30.20 1.11
CA TRP A 354 -21.91 31.42 0.66
C TRP A 354 -21.17 31.20 -0.69
N GLY A 355 -20.47 30.06 -0.83
CA GLY A 355 -19.71 29.72 -2.04
C GLY A 355 -20.64 29.65 -3.26
N GLU A 356 -21.74 28.89 -3.16
CA GLU A 356 -22.76 28.76 -4.22
C GLU A 356 -23.31 30.12 -4.64
N GLN A 357 -23.69 30.98 -3.68
CA GLN A 357 -24.19 32.33 -3.93
C GLN A 357 -23.18 33.24 -4.62
N ASN A 358 -21.87 32.91 -4.56
CA ASN A 358 -20.78 33.69 -5.16
C ASN A 358 -20.13 32.98 -6.36
N GLY A 359 -20.70 31.87 -6.82
CA GLY A 359 -20.25 31.12 -8.01
C GLY A 359 -18.96 30.33 -7.80
N TYR A 360 -18.68 29.86 -6.58
CA TYR A 360 -17.59 28.97 -6.28
C TYR A 360 -17.99 27.50 -6.45
N THR A 361 -17.06 26.69 -6.95
CA THR A 361 -17.20 25.23 -7.07
C THR A 361 -16.34 24.55 -6.01
N PHE A 362 -16.88 23.52 -5.38
CA PHE A 362 -16.19 22.73 -4.36
C PHE A 362 -15.84 21.35 -4.90
N LEU A 363 -14.53 21.07 -5.03
CA LEU A 363 -13.99 19.83 -5.61
C LEU A 363 -13.16 19.04 -4.58
N ALA A 364 -13.02 17.74 -4.81
CA ALA A 364 -12.05 16.92 -4.12
C ALA A 364 -10.68 17.01 -4.81
N LEU A 365 -9.60 16.87 -4.04
CA LEU A 365 -8.23 16.78 -4.57
C LEU A 365 -7.99 15.43 -5.24
N ASP A 366 -7.16 15.42 -6.27
CA ASP A 366 -6.64 14.23 -6.94
C ASP A 366 -5.18 14.45 -7.37
N LEU A 367 -4.61 13.48 -8.08
CA LEU A 367 -3.22 13.56 -8.55
C LEU A 367 -2.97 14.67 -9.59
N THR A 368 -4.01 15.20 -10.22
CA THR A 368 -3.89 16.30 -11.20
C THR A 368 -4.16 17.66 -10.58
N SER A 369 -4.64 17.70 -9.35
CA SER A 369 -4.99 18.94 -8.64
C SER A 369 -3.76 19.82 -8.39
N PRO A 370 -3.94 21.16 -8.39
CA PRO A 370 -2.85 22.08 -8.07
C PRO A 370 -2.36 21.85 -6.64
N VAL A 371 -1.06 21.88 -6.47
CA VAL A 371 -0.43 21.70 -5.17
C VAL A 371 -0.17 23.03 -4.48
N MET A 372 -0.22 23.02 -3.17
CA MET A 372 0.32 24.06 -2.30
C MET A 372 1.37 23.40 -1.41
N HIS A 373 2.63 23.73 -1.62
CA HIS A 373 3.73 23.26 -0.80
C HIS A 373 4.28 24.43 0.02
N SER A 374 4.29 24.26 1.33
CA SER A 374 4.96 25.17 2.23
C SER A 374 6.47 24.97 2.15
N GLN A 375 7.24 26.02 2.38
CA GLN A 375 8.69 25.88 2.40
C GLN A 375 9.11 24.94 3.54
N VAL A 376 9.74 23.83 3.17
CA VAL A 376 10.26 22.86 4.14
C VAL A 376 11.28 23.55 5.05
N GLN A 377 11.09 23.44 6.39
CA GLN A 377 11.93 24.05 7.40
C GLN A 377 13.03 23.13 7.92
N ASN A 378 13.00 21.86 7.56
CA ASN A 378 13.87 20.82 8.08
C ASN A 378 14.29 19.83 7.01
#